data_5050f5396e58f5b93399df1b59937754
#
_entry.id   5050f5396e58f5b93399df1b59937754
#
_cell.length_a   1.000
_cell.length_b   1.000
_cell.length_c   1.000
_cell.angle_alpha   90.00
_cell.angle_beta   90.00
_cell.angle_gamma   90.00
#
_symmetry.space_group_name_H-M   'P 1'
#
loop_
_entity.id
_entity.type
_entity.pdbx_description
1 polymer ?
#
loop_
_entity_poly.entity_id
_entity_poly.type
_entity_poly.pdbx_seq_one_letter_code
_entity_poly.pdbx_strand_id
1 'polypeptide(L)'
;MAFAEHEVLIPRDAMDVYSFLIDGMNLPQWRTGIRSISLASGPAQTKGAVYRQTVAGRAGLTVAADFEITEARPGAEIRFQTIAGQTRPSGGYYLSTEPAGTRVRFALDYQPKGLLGLMNTGIQRAMKAEVVQLERLKDVLAVRSAA
;
A
#
# COMPACT_ATOMS: atom_id res chain seq x y z
N MET A 1 13.60 -7.69 12.30
CA MET A 1 12.32 -7.62 11.58
C MET A 1 11.72 -6.24 11.74
N ALA A 2 11.30 -5.62 10.64
CA ALA A 2 10.65 -4.32 10.67
C ALA A 2 9.16 -4.49 10.40
N PHE A 3 8.32 -3.79 11.15
CA PHE A 3 6.87 -3.85 11.03
C PHE A 3 6.26 -2.49 11.35
N ALA A 4 5.26 -2.10 10.57
CA ALA A 4 4.49 -0.89 10.83
C ALA A 4 3.06 -1.10 10.42
N GLU A 5 2.14 -0.45 11.12
CA GLU A 5 0.72 -0.47 10.75
C GLU A 5 0.03 0.80 11.18
N HIS A 6 -1.08 1.09 10.52
CA HIS A 6 -1.92 2.25 10.82
C HIS A 6 -3.36 1.91 10.46
N GLU A 7 -4.30 2.49 11.18
CA GLU A 7 -5.73 2.26 10.95
C GLU A 7 -6.47 3.57 10.78
N VAL A 8 -7.50 3.55 9.93
CA VAL A 8 -8.46 4.65 9.79
C VAL A 8 -9.87 4.09 9.64
N LEU A 9 -10.85 4.89 10.02
CA LEU A 9 -12.25 4.61 9.72
C LEU A 9 -12.67 5.50 8.56
N ILE A 10 -13.12 4.87 7.48
CA ILE A 10 -13.55 5.57 6.26
C ILE A 10 -15.07 5.45 6.17
N PRO A 11 -15.83 6.56 6.05
CA PRO A 11 -17.29 6.53 6.01
C PRO A 11 -17.82 6.09 4.64
N ARG A 12 -17.38 4.93 4.18
CA ARG A 12 -17.76 4.29 2.92
C ARG A 12 -17.90 2.80 3.18
N ASP A 13 -18.70 2.10 2.36
CA ASP A 13 -18.84 0.66 2.52
C ASP A 13 -17.55 -0.06 2.07
N ALA A 14 -17.40 -1.31 2.51
CA ALA A 14 -16.18 -2.06 2.30
C ALA A 14 -15.88 -2.31 0.82
N MET A 15 -16.90 -2.49 -0.02
CA MET A 15 -16.65 -2.72 -1.45
C MET A 15 -16.21 -1.44 -2.16
N ASP A 16 -16.70 -0.27 -1.75
CA ASP A 16 -16.22 1.00 -2.29
C ASP A 16 -14.75 1.20 -1.98
N VAL A 17 -14.37 0.96 -0.72
CA VAL A 17 -12.98 1.10 -0.29
C VAL A 17 -12.10 0.07 -0.98
N TYR A 18 -12.55 -1.17 -1.03
CA TYR A 18 -11.82 -2.25 -1.69
C TYR A 18 -11.58 -1.95 -3.18
N SER A 19 -12.63 -1.53 -3.88
CA SER A 19 -12.54 -1.27 -5.33
C SER A 19 -11.53 -0.16 -5.64
N PHE A 20 -11.44 0.83 -4.78
CA PHE A 20 -10.45 1.88 -4.93
C PHE A 20 -9.03 1.37 -4.66
N LEU A 21 -8.84 0.60 -3.58
CA LEU A 21 -7.52 0.12 -3.18
C LEU A 21 -6.95 -0.96 -4.12
N ILE A 22 -7.80 -1.83 -4.66
CA ILE A 22 -7.32 -2.93 -5.51
C ILE A 22 -6.81 -2.44 -6.87
N ASP A 23 -7.21 -1.26 -7.30
CA ASP A 23 -6.69 -0.65 -8.51
C ASP A 23 -5.39 0.08 -8.19
N GLY A 24 -4.25 -0.55 -8.52
CA GLY A 24 -2.94 0.04 -8.26
C GLY A 24 -2.74 1.39 -8.91
N MET A 25 -3.45 1.68 -10.00
CA MET A 25 -3.36 2.97 -10.67
C MET A 25 -3.89 4.12 -9.81
N ASN A 26 -4.62 3.82 -8.74
CA ASN A 26 -5.11 4.83 -7.80
C ASN A 26 -4.10 5.20 -6.72
N LEU A 27 -3.00 4.46 -6.58
CA LEU A 27 -2.01 4.73 -5.52
C LEU A 27 -1.50 6.17 -5.51
N PRO A 28 -1.19 6.79 -6.66
CA PRO A 28 -0.71 8.17 -6.64
C PRO A 28 -1.70 9.19 -6.07
N GLN A 29 -2.97 8.83 -5.96
CA GLN A 29 -3.98 9.75 -5.41
C GLN A 29 -3.86 9.92 -3.90
N TRP A 30 -3.24 8.96 -3.20
CA TRP A 30 -3.12 9.04 -1.75
C TRP A 30 -1.72 8.73 -1.21
N ARG A 31 -0.87 8.07 -1.99
CA ARG A 31 0.52 7.79 -1.61
C ARG A 31 1.43 8.84 -2.20
N THR A 32 2.30 9.42 -1.37
CA THR A 32 3.28 10.39 -1.85
C THR A 32 4.55 9.69 -2.34
N GLY A 33 5.30 10.36 -3.20
CA GLY A 33 6.58 9.85 -3.66
C GLY A 33 6.52 8.88 -4.84
N ILE A 34 5.34 8.51 -5.31
CA ILE A 34 5.21 7.68 -6.51
C ILE A 34 5.48 8.54 -7.73
N ARG A 35 6.45 8.14 -8.55
CA ARG A 35 6.82 8.87 -9.76
C ARG A 35 6.19 8.28 -11.01
N SER A 36 6.02 6.96 -11.06
CA SER A 36 5.34 6.30 -12.16
C SER A 36 4.72 5.00 -11.69
N ILE A 37 3.61 4.62 -12.32
CA ILE A 37 2.99 3.32 -12.06
C ILE A 37 2.23 2.87 -13.31
N SER A 38 2.32 1.59 -13.64
CA SER A 38 1.57 0.98 -14.75
C SER A 38 1.37 -0.51 -14.47
N LEU A 39 0.33 -1.08 -15.05
CA LEU A 39 0.12 -2.53 -14.98
C LEU A 39 1.11 -3.19 -15.93
N ALA A 40 1.99 -4.04 -15.39
CA ALA A 40 3.03 -4.70 -16.17
C ALA A 40 2.56 -6.06 -16.70
N SER A 41 1.81 -6.82 -15.89
CA SER A 41 1.32 -8.13 -16.31
C SER A 41 0.22 -8.62 -15.37
N GLY A 42 -0.45 -9.69 -15.77
CA GLY A 42 -1.51 -10.30 -14.99
C GLY A 42 -2.86 -9.64 -15.19
N PRO A 43 -3.90 -10.26 -14.63
CA PRO A 43 -5.24 -9.66 -14.69
C PRO A 43 -5.33 -8.47 -13.76
N ALA A 44 -5.79 -7.32 -14.27
CA ALA A 44 -5.89 -6.11 -13.49
C ALA A 44 -6.84 -6.32 -12.30
N GLN A 45 -6.52 -5.66 -11.18
CA GLN A 45 -7.40 -5.57 -10.00
C GLN A 45 -7.73 -6.93 -9.37
N THR A 46 -6.76 -7.86 -9.41
CA THR A 46 -6.94 -9.16 -8.76
C THR A 46 -5.59 -9.78 -8.45
N LYS A 47 -5.62 -10.93 -7.80
CA LYS A 47 -4.44 -11.73 -7.48
C LYS A 47 -3.66 -12.04 -8.75
N GLY A 48 -2.35 -11.85 -8.70
CA GLY A 48 -1.45 -12.07 -9.82
C GLY A 48 -1.14 -10.81 -10.62
N ALA A 49 -1.84 -9.71 -10.39
CA ALA A 49 -1.52 -8.45 -11.05
C ALA A 49 -0.14 -7.97 -10.61
N VAL A 50 0.69 -7.57 -11.57
CA VAL A 50 2.01 -7.02 -11.31
C VAL A 50 2.04 -5.58 -11.81
N TYR A 51 2.39 -4.67 -10.92
CA TYR A 51 2.49 -3.24 -11.24
C TYR A 51 3.96 -2.84 -11.27
N ARG A 52 4.35 -2.16 -12.35
CA ARG A 52 5.67 -1.52 -12.43
C ARG A 52 5.55 -0.15 -11.80
N GLN A 53 6.38 0.09 -10.77
CA GLN A 53 6.30 1.32 -10.00
C GLN A 53 7.70 1.87 -9.78
N THR A 54 7.83 3.21 -9.85
CA THR A 54 9.04 3.90 -9.38
C THR A 54 8.64 4.92 -8.34
N VAL A 55 9.51 5.10 -7.36
CA VAL A 55 9.27 6.00 -6.24
C VAL A 55 10.50 6.87 -5.99
N ALA A 56 10.29 7.96 -5.24
CA ALA A 56 11.39 8.80 -4.79
C ALA A 56 12.17 8.08 -3.69
N GLY A 57 13.46 7.91 -3.91
CA GLY A 57 14.38 7.36 -2.94
C GLY A 57 15.24 8.42 -2.28
N ARG A 58 16.34 7.98 -1.67
CA ARG A 58 17.31 8.87 -1.04
C ARG A 58 17.86 9.88 -2.04
N ALA A 59 18.10 11.11 -1.57
CA ALA A 59 18.69 12.19 -2.36
C ALA A 59 17.91 12.48 -3.63
N GLY A 60 16.62 12.22 -3.65
CA GLY A 60 15.78 12.47 -4.81
C GLY A 60 15.96 11.48 -5.96
N LEU A 61 16.70 10.40 -5.75
CA LEU A 61 16.87 9.37 -6.76
C LEU A 61 15.57 8.64 -7.01
N THR A 62 15.35 8.21 -8.26
CA THR A 62 14.20 7.37 -8.61
C THR A 62 14.60 5.91 -8.43
N VAL A 63 13.82 5.16 -7.65
CA VAL A 63 14.09 3.75 -7.39
C VAL A 63 12.91 2.89 -7.80
N ALA A 64 13.20 1.67 -8.24
CA ALA A 64 12.16 0.70 -8.61
C ALA A 64 11.49 0.14 -7.35
N ALA A 65 10.18 0.00 -7.43
CA ALA A 65 9.36 -0.53 -6.34
C ALA A 65 8.18 -1.34 -6.90
N ASP A 66 8.44 -2.11 -7.95
CA ASP A 66 7.40 -2.96 -8.56
C ASP A 66 6.83 -3.90 -7.51
N PHE A 67 5.54 -4.19 -7.62
CA PHE A 67 4.89 -5.08 -6.67
C PHE A 67 3.86 -5.99 -7.35
N GLU A 68 3.60 -7.09 -6.69
CA GLU A 68 2.61 -8.08 -7.14
C GLU A 68 1.49 -8.17 -6.11
N ILE A 69 0.25 -8.26 -6.58
CA ILE A 69 -0.90 -8.55 -5.72
C ILE A 69 -0.89 -10.05 -5.43
N THR A 70 -0.62 -10.42 -4.18
CA THR A 70 -0.48 -11.81 -3.78
C THR A 70 -1.75 -12.41 -3.23
N GLU A 71 -2.70 -11.57 -2.79
CA GLU A 71 -4.01 -12.00 -2.33
C GLU A 71 -5.02 -10.89 -2.56
N ALA A 72 -6.23 -11.26 -2.98
CA ALA A 72 -7.30 -10.31 -3.21
C ALA A 72 -8.63 -10.96 -2.83
N ARG A 73 -9.16 -10.58 -1.66
CA ARG A 73 -10.45 -11.04 -1.16
C ARG A 73 -11.40 -9.85 -1.15
N PRO A 74 -12.35 -9.77 -2.07
CA PRO A 74 -13.22 -8.60 -2.23
C PRO A 74 -13.88 -8.17 -0.92
N GLY A 75 -13.74 -6.88 -0.62
CA GLY A 75 -14.32 -6.29 0.58
C GLY A 75 -13.61 -6.61 1.88
N ALA A 76 -12.57 -7.44 1.87
CA ALA A 76 -11.95 -7.94 3.09
C ALA A 76 -10.44 -7.73 3.15
N GLU A 77 -9.72 -8.04 2.06
CA GLU A 77 -8.26 -8.09 2.17
C GLU A 77 -7.59 -7.94 0.81
N ILE A 78 -6.48 -7.19 0.78
CA ILE A 78 -5.58 -7.11 -0.36
C ILE A 78 -4.18 -7.25 0.21
N ARG A 79 -3.39 -8.19 -0.32
CA ARG A 79 -2.00 -8.35 0.09
C ARG A 79 -1.09 -8.18 -1.11
N PHE A 80 0.11 -7.67 -0.87
CA PHE A 80 1.08 -7.42 -1.94
C PHE A 80 2.49 -7.72 -1.47
N GLN A 81 3.36 -7.98 -2.44
CA GLN A 81 4.78 -8.20 -2.24
C GLN A 81 5.56 -7.30 -3.18
N THR A 82 6.44 -6.48 -2.64
CA THR A 82 7.36 -5.69 -3.46
C THR A 82 8.39 -6.64 -4.06
N ILE A 83 8.62 -6.52 -5.38
CA ILE A 83 9.47 -7.46 -6.12
C ILE A 83 10.65 -6.78 -6.82
N ALA A 84 10.86 -5.50 -6.59
CA ALA A 84 11.99 -4.75 -7.16
C ALA A 84 12.57 -3.82 -6.11
N GLY A 85 13.82 -3.38 -6.33
CA GLY A 85 14.51 -2.52 -5.39
C GLY A 85 15.31 -3.34 -4.37
N GLN A 86 16.02 -2.64 -3.48
CA GLN A 86 16.86 -3.28 -2.46
C GLN A 86 16.03 -3.76 -1.27
N THR A 87 15.07 -2.94 -0.84
CA THR A 87 14.14 -3.29 0.23
C THR A 87 12.84 -3.75 -0.42
N ARG A 88 12.40 -4.97 -0.07
CA ARG A 88 11.22 -5.57 -0.68
C ARG A 88 10.23 -5.99 0.39
N PRO A 89 9.56 -5.00 1.03
CA PRO A 89 8.57 -5.34 2.05
C PRO A 89 7.36 -6.02 1.44
N SER A 90 6.66 -6.78 2.28
CA SER A 90 5.32 -7.24 1.98
C SER A 90 4.35 -6.44 2.81
N GLY A 91 3.09 -6.44 2.40
CA GLY A 91 2.09 -5.71 3.16
C GLY A 91 0.69 -6.08 2.75
N GLY A 92 -0.26 -5.37 3.34
CA GLY A 92 -1.66 -5.59 3.02
C GLY A 92 -2.56 -4.53 3.59
N TYR A 93 -3.76 -4.53 3.04
CA TYR A 93 -4.87 -3.73 3.52
C TYR A 93 -5.94 -4.70 4.01
N TYR A 94 -6.39 -4.50 5.24
CA TYR A 94 -7.37 -5.37 5.88
C TYR A 94 -8.58 -4.53 6.24
N LEU A 95 -9.74 -4.94 5.74
CA LEU A 95 -10.98 -4.17 5.84
C LEU A 95 -11.97 -4.89 6.76
N SER A 96 -12.62 -4.12 7.63
CA SER A 96 -13.72 -4.65 8.44
C SER A 96 -14.87 -3.64 8.47
N THR A 97 -16.09 -4.15 8.35
CA THR A 97 -17.31 -3.33 8.34
C THR A 97 -17.67 -2.92 9.75
N GLU A 98 -17.99 -1.64 9.94
CA GLU A 98 -18.46 -1.07 11.20
C GLU A 98 -19.71 -0.24 10.92
N PRO A 99 -20.50 0.11 11.95
CA PRO A 99 -21.72 0.91 11.73
C PRO A 99 -21.45 2.24 11.03
N ALA A 100 -20.30 2.87 11.27
CA ALA A 100 -19.97 4.17 10.70
C ALA A 100 -19.20 4.08 9.37
N GLY A 101 -18.94 2.89 8.85
CA GLY A 101 -18.20 2.74 7.60
C GLY A 101 -17.30 1.52 7.59
N THR A 102 -16.09 1.69 7.09
CA THR A 102 -15.10 0.61 6.98
C THR A 102 -13.85 0.99 7.72
N ARG A 103 -13.40 0.11 8.61
CA ARG A 103 -12.08 0.25 9.24
C ARG A 103 -11.05 -0.38 8.32
N VAL A 104 -10.03 0.37 7.98
CA VAL A 104 -8.94 -0.09 7.12
C VAL A 104 -7.65 -0.11 7.93
N ARG A 105 -6.96 -1.24 7.92
CA ARG A 105 -5.63 -1.37 8.50
C ARG A 105 -4.63 -1.59 7.38
N PHE A 106 -3.63 -0.74 7.31
CA PHE A 106 -2.52 -0.87 6.36
C PHE A 106 -1.30 -1.32 7.13
N ALA A 107 -0.77 -2.47 6.77
CA ALA A 107 0.38 -3.06 7.45
C ALA A 107 1.49 -3.33 6.46
N LEU A 108 2.73 -3.09 6.90
CA LEU A 108 3.93 -3.42 6.14
C LEU A 108 4.86 -4.24 7.03
N ASP A 109 5.49 -5.26 6.46
CA ASP A 109 6.53 -6.00 7.16
C ASP A 109 7.73 -6.25 6.25
N TYR A 110 8.89 -6.38 6.86
CA TYR A 110 10.12 -6.59 6.14
C TYR A 110 11.12 -7.33 7.02
N GLN A 111 11.70 -8.39 6.48
CA GLN A 111 12.76 -9.14 7.17
C GLN A 111 14.08 -8.87 6.47
N PRO A 112 14.89 -7.94 7.01
CA PRO A 112 16.19 -7.65 6.40
C PRO A 112 17.12 -8.84 6.53
N LYS A 113 17.98 -9.03 5.52
CA LYS A 113 18.97 -10.11 5.49
C LYS A 113 20.37 -9.50 5.45
N GLY A 114 21.32 -10.17 6.08
CA GLY A 114 22.71 -9.76 6.06
C GLY A 114 22.91 -8.35 6.62
N LEU A 115 23.66 -7.53 5.89
CA LEU A 115 24.00 -6.18 6.33
C LEU A 115 22.78 -5.27 6.43
N LEU A 116 21.71 -5.57 5.72
CA LEU A 116 20.48 -4.76 5.82
C LEU A 116 19.87 -4.82 7.21
N GLY A 117 20.14 -5.89 7.97
CA GLY A 117 19.67 -5.99 9.36
C GLY A 117 20.21 -4.88 10.25
N LEU A 118 21.38 -4.33 9.93
CA LEU A 118 21.98 -3.23 10.69
C LEU A 118 21.27 -1.91 10.44
N MET A 119 20.45 -1.80 9.38
CA MET A 119 19.72 -0.60 9.00
C MET A 119 18.26 -0.66 9.42
N ASN A 120 17.90 -1.60 10.29
CA ASN A 120 16.52 -1.88 10.66
C ASN A 120 15.78 -0.64 11.20
N THR A 121 16.47 0.22 11.97
CA THR A 121 15.86 1.43 12.54
C THR A 121 15.41 2.40 11.45
N GLY A 122 16.25 2.60 10.41
CA GLY A 122 15.90 3.47 9.29
C GLY A 122 14.74 2.91 8.47
N ILE A 123 14.75 1.61 8.23
CA ILE A 123 13.71 0.91 7.50
C ILE A 123 12.39 0.99 8.28
N GLN A 124 12.44 0.75 9.59
CA GLN A 124 11.26 0.82 10.46
C GLN A 124 10.62 2.21 10.41
N ARG A 125 11.45 3.26 10.46
CA ARG A 125 10.98 4.64 10.42
C ARG A 125 10.33 4.96 9.07
N ALA A 126 10.94 4.51 7.97
CA ALA A 126 10.39 4.72 6.64
C ALA A 126 9.04 4.02 6.45
N MET A 127 8.92 2.79 6.94
CA MET A 127 7.67 2.03 6.87
C MET A 127 6.58 2.69 7.69
N LYS A 128 6.92 3.22 8.87
CA LYS A 128 5.98 3.92 9.72
C LYS A 128 5.45 5.19 9.05
N ALA A 129 6.32 5.94 8.40
CA ALA A 129 5.92 7.12 7.65
C ALA A 129 5.02 6.76 6.47
N GLU A 130 5.22 5.59 5.89
CA GLU A 130 4.43 5.16 4.75
C GLU A 130 3.01 4.76 5.14
N VAL A 131 2.85 3.95 6.19
CA VAL A 131 1.52 3.49 6.59
C VAL A 131 0.63 4.63 7.10
N VAL A 132 1.22 5.69 7.65
CA VAL A 132 0.48 6.86 8.12
C VAL A 132 -0.19 7.61 6.96
N GLN A 133 0.30 7.43 5.73
CA GLN A 133 -0.35 8.01 4.55
C GLN A 133 -1.78 7.50 4.34
N LEU A 134 -2.18 6.46 5.06
CA LEU A 134 -3.56 5.98 5.06
C LEU A 134 -4.55 7.08 5.42
N GLU A 135 -4.14 8.10 6.18
CA GLU A 135 -4.98 9.26 6.48
C GLU A 135 -5.37 10.01 5.21
N ARG A 136 -4.47 10.03 4.22
CA ARG A 136 -4.75 10.67 2.93
C ARG A 136 -5.80 9.88 2.14
N LEU A 137 -5.79 8.56 2.25
CA LEU A 137 -6.81 7.72 1.64
C LEU A 137 -8.19 8.07 2.19
N LYS A 138 -8.30 8.24 3.50
CA LYS A 138 -9.54 8.65 4.14
C LYS A 138 -10.04 9.96 3.56
N ASP A 139 -9.15 10.95 3.40
CA ASP A 139 -9.53 12.26 2.86
C ASP A 139 -10.00 12.16 1.40
N VAL A 140 -9.29 11.38 0.58
CA VAL A 140 -9.64 11.20 -0.82
C VAL A 140 -11.02 10.54 -0.96
N LEU A 141 -11.27 9.50 -0.20
CA LEU A 141 -12.55 8.78 -0.29
C LEU A 141 -13.70 9.57 0.33
N ALA A 142 -13.45 10.40 1.33
CA ALA A 142 -14.46 11.26 1.90
C ALA A 142 -14.95 12.29 0.88
N VAL A 143 -14.04 12.87 0.10
CA VAL A 143 -14.40 13.81 -0.98
C VAL A 143 -15.21 13.10 -2.06
N ARG A 144 -14.80 11.88 -2.47
CA ARG A 144 -15.51 11.13 -3.50
C ARG A 144 -16.92 10.74 -3.07
N SER A 145 -17.16 10.52 -1.78
CA SER A 145 -18.50 10.16 -1.32
C SER A 145 -19.45 11.32 -1.35
N ALA A 146 -18.96 12.57 -1.41
CA ALA A 146 -19.79 13.76 -1.52
C ALA A 146 -20.25 14.02 -2.96
N ALA A 147 -19.65 13.35 -3.91
CA ALA A 147 -20.04 13.45 -5.32
C ALA A 147 -21.11 12.42 -5.67
#